data_5a0d73eda561b6dc58173865aec0aa99
#
_entry.id   5a0d73eda561b6dc58173865aec0aa99
#
_cell.length_a   1.000
_cell.length_b   1.000
_cell.length_c   1.000
_cell.angle_alpha   90.00
_cell.angle_beta   90.00
_cell.angle_gamma   90.00
#
_symmetry.space_group_name_H-M   'P 1'
#
loop_
_entity.id
_entity.type
_entity.pdbx_description
1 polymer ?
#
loop_
_entity_poly.entity_id
_entity_poly.type
_entity_poly.pdbx_seq_one_letter_code
_entity_poly.pdbx_strand_id
1 'polypeptide(L)'
;MQVTLNALPASLAEFRNLSLNTPDEVVAGFLCALNLYVKNPNEGVEAMNILRGPRPMTPYDSQFLRDRLRGKEYLPLAYFAGATPQNSYVPTQPYVLDVLADPRPQDIEPGYLRVFIATPGADSPRPIKLRQKPSTGEWVLWEYSSPLSGIRTPAAQDPWA
;
A
#
# COMPACT_ATOMS: atom_id res chain seq x y z
N MET A 1 -1.49 5.63 -13.53
CA MET A 1 -2.92 5.27 -13.66
C MET A 1 -3.61 5.40 -12.32
N GLN A 2 -4.83 5.89 -12.29
CA GLN A 2 -5.55 6.13 -11.06
C GLN A 2 -6.46 4.96 -10.70
N VAL A 3 -6.51 4.65 -9.40
CA VAL A 3 -7.48 3.70 -8.83
C VAL A 3 -8.39 4.50 -7.91
N THR A 4 -9.69 4.37 -8.12
CA THR A 4 -10.68 5.07 -7.30
C THR A 4 -11.49 4.07 -6.48
N LEU A 5 -11.59 4.32 -5.17
CA LEU A 5 -12.36 3.50 -4.25
C LEU A 5 -13.37 4.39 -3.53
N ASN A 6 -14.65 3.99 -3.56
CA ASN A 6 -15.70 4.73 -2.88
C ASN A 6 -15.58 4.62 -1.35
N ALA A 7 -15.07 3.47 -0.88
CA ALA A 7 -14.83 3.22 0.53
C ALA A 7 -13.63 2.29 0.68
N LEU A 8 -12.94 2.40 1.82
CA LEU A 8 -11.88 1.44 2.15
C LEU A 8 -12.50 0.27 2.91
N PRO A 9 -12.07 -0.99 2.61
CA PRO A 9 -12.58 -2.15 3.32
C PRO A 9 -12.42 -2.01 4.84
N ALA A 10 -13.49 -2.27 5.57
CA ALA A 10 -13.50 -2.27 7.03
C ALA A 10 -13.32 -3.67 7.63
N SER A 11 -13.34 -4.71 6.77
CA SER A 11 -13.21 -6.10 7.17
C SER A 11 -12.54 -6.91 6.06
N LEU A 12 -12.09 -8.11 6.42
CA LEU A 12 -11.54 -9.05 5.43
C LEU A 12 -12.60 -9.43 4.38
N ALA A 13 -13.86 -9.57 4.79
CA ALA A 13 -14.94 -9.89 3.86
C ALA A 13 -15.10 -8.80 2.80
N GLU A 14 -15.06 -7.53 3.21
CA GLU A 14 -15.10 -6.41 2.27
C GLU A 14 -13.85 -6.35 1.41
N PHE A 15 -12.67 -6.64 1.99
CA PHE A 15 -11.42 -6.68 1.23
C PHE A 15 -11.49 -7.69 0.08
N ARG A 16 -12.11 -8.85 0.31
CA ARG A 16 -12.25 -9.88 -0.71
C ARG A 16 -13.12 -9.47 -1.90
N ASN A 17 -13.88 -8.39 -1.77
CA ASN A 17 -14.67 -7.83 -2.86
C ASN A 17 -13.89 -6.86 -3.74
N LEU A 18 -12.66 -6.51 -3.37
CA LEU A 18 -11.83 -5.63 -4.18
C LEU A 18 -11.43 -6.31 -5.50
N SER A 19 -11.39 -5.53 -6.56
CA SER A 19 -10.79 -5.96 -7.82
C SER A 19 -9.26 -5.92 -7.68
N LEU A 20 -8.60 -7.02 -8.06
CA LEU A 20 -7.14 -7.16 -8.01
C LEU A 20 -6.62 -7.66 -9.37
N ASN A 21 -7.26 -7.23 -10.46
CA ASN A 21 -6.97 -7.75 -11.80
C ASN A 21 -5.79 -7.06 -12.48
N THR A 22 -5.40 -5.88 -12.02
CA THR A 22 -4.31 -5.10 -12.59
C THR A 22 -3.25 -4.82 -11.53
N PRO A 23 -2.00 -4.52 -11.93
CA PRO A 23 -0.97 -4.13 -10.97
C PRO A 23 -1.38 -2.96 -10.10
N ASP A 24 -2.03 -1.95 -10.70
CA ASP A 24 -2.46 -0.75 -9.97
C ASP A 24 -3.49 -1.09 -8.90
N GLU A 25 -4.40 -2.00 -9.20
CA GLU A 25 -5.40 -2.46 -8.22
C GLU A 25 -4.76 -3.24 -7.08
N VAL A 26 -3.71 -4.02 -7.36
CA VAL A 26 -2.97 -4.74 -6.33
C VAL A 26 -2.28 -3.75 -5.39
N VAL A 27 -1.72 -2.66 -5.92
CA VAL A 27 -1.11 -1.60 -5.11
C VAL A 27 -2.15 -0.91 -4.22
N ALA A 28 -3.32 -0.58 -4.77
CA ALA A 28 -4.42 -0.04 -3.96
C ALA A 28 -4.84 -1.04 -2.88
N GLY A 29 -4.94 -2.32 -3.24
CA GLY A 29 -5.22 -3.40 -2.29
C GLY A 29 -4.21 -3.48 -1.16
N PHE A 30 -2.93 -3.24 -1.46
CA PHE A 30 -1.88 -3.20 -0.45
C PHE A 30 -2.16 -2.12 0.61
N LEU A 31 -2.49 -0.90 0.18
CA LEU A 31 -2.83 0.16 1.13
C LEU A 31 -4.09 -0.17 1.93
N CYS A 32 -5.08 -0.79 1.30
CA CYS A 32 -6.27 -1.28 1.99
C CYS A 32 -5.94 -2.34 3.04
N ALA A 33 -5.04 -3.27 2.72
CA ALA A 33 -4.60 -4.30 3.67
C ALA A 33 -3.89 -3.69 4.87
N LEU A 34 -3.04 -2.69 4.65
CA LEU A 34 -2.37 -1.97 5.74
C LEU A 34 -3.38 -1.22 6.61
N ASN A 35 -4.36 -0.56 6.00
CA ASN A 35 -5.40 0.15 6.74
C ASN A 35 -6.26 -0.81 7.57
N LEU A 36 -6.53 -1.99 7.04
CA LEU A 36 -7.21 -3.04 7.77
C LEU A 36 -6.35 -3.56 8.92
N TYR A 37 -5.05 -3.73 8.67
CA TYR A 37 -4.09 -4.19 9.68
C TYR A 37 -4.07 -3.28 10.91
N VAL A 38 -4.07 -1.96 10.72
CA VAL A 38 -4.01 -1.03 11.87
C VAL A 38 -5.25 -1.11 12.76
N LYS A 39 -6.36 -1.61 12.23
CA LYS A 39 -7.61 -1.79 12.96
C LYS A 39 -7.77 -3.22 13.50
N ASN A 40 -7.35 -4.21 12.72
CA ASN A 40 -7.44 -5.63 13.05
C ASN A 40 -6.24 -6.35 12.42
N PRO A 41 -5.15 -6.54 13.18
CA PRO A 41 -3.94 -7.16 12.64
C PRO A 41 -4.15 -8.54 12.01
N ASN A 42 -5.01 -9.37 12.59
CA ASN A 42 -5.25 -10.70 12.04
C ASN A 42 -5.89 -10.64 10.65
N GLU A 43 -6.89 -9.78 10.46
CA GLU A 43 -7.52 -9.61 9.15
C GLU A 43 -6.56 -8.94 8.18
N GLY A 44 -5.74 -8.01 8.64
CA GLY A 44 -4.72 -7.36 7.82
C GLY A 44 -3.70 -8.36 7.28
N VAL A 45 -3.25 -9.29 8.12
CA VAL A 45 -2.33 -10.36 7.68
C VAL A 45 -3.00 -11.26 6.63
N GLU A 46 -4.27 -11.63 6.84
CA GLU A 46 -5.01 -12.42 5.86
C GLU A 46 -5.17 -11.68 4.52
N ALA A 47 -5.42 -10.38 4.57
CA ALA A 47 -5.49 -9.55 3.37
C ALA A 47 -4.13 -9.52 2.65
N MET A 48 -3.04 -9.36 3.38
CA MET A 48 -1.70 -9.42 2.81
C MET A 48 -1.42 -10.78 2.17
N ASN A 49 -1.87 -11.88 2.79
CA ASN A 49 -1.70 -13.21 2.23
C ASN A 49 -2.39 -13.34 0.86
N ILE A 50 -3.56 -12.74 0.71
CA ILE A 50 -4.26 -12.72 -0.60
C ILE A 50 -3.39 -12.02 -1.66
N LEU A 51 -2.78 -10.88 -1.30
CA LEU A 51 -1.96 -10.10 -2.23
C LEU A 51 -0.63 -10.77 -2.56
N ARG A 52 -0.08 -11.55 -1.64
CA ARG A 52 1.24 -12.16 -1.79
C ARG A 52 1.22 -13.49 -2.53
N GLY A 53 0.03 -14.03 -2.78
CA GLY A 53 -0.12 -15.27 -3.53
C GLY A 53 0.56 -16.47 -2.87
N PRO A 54 1.57 -17.09 -3.52
CA PRO A 54 2.19 -18.31 -2.99
C PRO A 54 3.16 -18.08 -1.82
N ARG A 55 3.36 -16.83 -1.39
CA ARG A 55 4.30 -16.49 -0.31
C ARG A 55 3.53 -15.92 0.90
N PRO A 56 2.90 -16.77 1.73
CA PRO A 56 2.18 -16.23 2.89
C PRO A 56 3.11 -15.49 3.83
N MET A 57 2.55 -14.59 4.63
CA MET A 57 3.27 -13.82 5.63
C MET A 57 3.95 -14.76 6.62
N THR A 58 5.25 -14.55 6.84
CA THR A 58 6.01 -15.24 7.88
C THR A 58 5.91 -14.44 9.19
N PRO A 59 6.31 -15.03 10.33
CA PRO A 59 6.44 -14.26 11.58
C PRO A 59 7.33 -13.02 11.43
N TYR A 60 8.40 -13.10 10.65
CA TYR A 60 9.25 -11.95 10.34
C TYR A 60 8.47 -10.86 9.60
N ASP A 61 7.70 -11.23 8.58
CA ASP A 61 6.90 -10.28 7.81
C ASP A 61 5.86 -9.58 8.71
N SER A 62 5.22 -10.34 9.60
CA SER A 62 4.24 -9.78 10.53
C SER A 62 4.90 -8.84 11.54
N GLN A 63 6.10 -9.18 12.02
CA GLN A 63 6.88 -8.32 12.91
C GLN A 63 7.25 -7.01 12.22
N PHE A 64 7.64 -7.08 10.94
CA PHE A 64 7.96 -5.91 10.13
C PHE A 64 6.78 -4.94 10.06
N LEU A 65 5.58 -5.44 9.73
CA LEU A 65 4.39 -4.60 9.68
C LEU A 65 4.07 -3.98 11.04
N ARG A 66 4.16 -4.79 12.11
CA ARG A 66 3.90 -4.31 13.47
C ARG A 66 4.82 -3.14 13.81
N ASP A 67 6.11 -3.29 13.55
CA ASP A 67 7.10 -2.27 13.89
C ASP A 67 6.91 -1.02 13.06
N ARG A 68 6.58 -1.15 11.78
CA ARG A 68 6.42 -0.01 10.87
C ARG A 68 5.13 0.77 11.10
N LEU A 69 4.06 0.09 11.52
CA LEU A 69 2.75 0.71 11.65
C LEU A 69 2.40 1.12 13.09
N ARG A 70 3.21 0.72 14.06
CA ARG A 70 2.96 1.09 15.47
C ARG A 70 2.98 2.60 15.63
N GLY A 71 1.84 3.14 16.14
CA GLY A 71 1.69 4.59 16.30
C GLY A 71 1.60 5.36 15.01
N LYS A 72 1.42 4.68 13.87
CA LYS A 72 1.39 5.30 12.53
C LYS A 72 0.17 4.84 11.74
N GLU A 73 -1.00 4.91 12.35
CA GLU A 73 -2.26 4.51 11.72
C GLU A 73 -2.58 5.33 10.47
N TYR A 74 -2.01 6.53 10.37
CA TYR A 74 -2.16 7.41 9.22
C TYR A 74 -1.42 6.92 7.98
N LEU A 75 -0.40 6.07 8.15
CA LEU A 75 0.55 5.76 7.08
C LEU A 75 -0.12 5.14 5.84
N PRO A 76 -1.06 4.18 5.97
CA PRO A 76 -1.75 3.64 4.80
C PRO A 76 -2.56 4.68 4.02
N LEU A 77 -2.98 5.75 4.68
CA LEU A 77 -3.81 6.79 4.07
C LEU A 77 -2.97 7.90 3.42
N ALA A 78 -1.68 7.98 3.73
CA ALA A 78 -0.81 9.06 3.30
C ALA A 78 -0.61 9.13 1.79
N TYR A 79 -0.88 8.05 1.07
CA TYR A 79 -0.68 7.96 -0.37
C TYR A 79 -1.94 8.28 -1.19
N PHE A 80 -3.10 8.39 -0.54
CA PHE A 80 -4.33 8.75 -1.24
C PHE A 80 -4.42 10.27 -1.43
N ALA A 81 -5.04 10.67 -2.53
CA ALA A 81 -5.19 12.09 -2.88
C ALA A 81 -5.86 12.88 -1.76
N GLY A 82 -5.33 14.07 -1.50
CA GLY A 82 -5.82 14.98 -0.46
C GLY A 82 -5.22 14.76 0.91
N ALA A 83 -4.56 13.64 1.16
CA ALA A 83 -3.86 13.39 2.43
C ALA A 83 -2.56 14.20 2.49
N THR A 84 -2.37 14.99 3.54
CA THR A 84 -1.17 15.81 3.77
C THR A 84 -0.76 15.74 5.23
N PRO A 85 0.52 16.02 5.56
CA PRO A 85 0.91 16.14 6.96
C PRO A 85 0.10 17.17 7.74
N GLN A 86 -0.34 18.24 7.07
CA GLN A 86 -1.07 19.34 7.70
C GLN A 86 -2.50 18.96 8.07
N ASN A 87 -3.12 18.02 7.34
CA ASN A 87 -4.48 17.56 7.65
C ASN A 87 -4.50 16.16 8.30
N SER A 88 -3.38 15.75 8.90
CA SER A 88 -3.23 14.45 9.54
C SER A 88 -3.47 13.28 8.59
N TYR A 89 -3.12 13.47 7.32
CA TYR A 89 -3.26 12.48 6.24
C TYR A 89 -4.69 11.98 6.05
N VAL A 90 -5.66 12.89 6.16
CA VAL A 90 -7.07 12.57 5.87
C VAL A 90 -7.31 12.76 4.38
N PRO A 91 -7.54 11.66 3.62
CA PRO A 91 -7.76 11.77 2.18
C PRO A 91 -9.11 12.41 1.85
N THR A 92 -9.22 12.94 0.64
CA THR A 92 -10.54 13.30 0.07
C THR A 92 -11.27 12.02 -0.34
N GLN A 93 -12.60 12.10 -0.35
CA GLN A 93 -13.45 10.99 -0.82
C GLN A 93 -14.13 11.37 -2.12
N PRO A 94 -14.25 10.45 -3.08
CA PRO A 94 -13.78 9.07 -3.05
C PRO A 94 -12.24 8.98 -2.93
N TYR A 95 -11.74 7.83 -2.48
CA TYR A 95 -10.30 7.63 -2.31
C TYR A 95 -9.67 7.41 -3.68
N VAL A 96 -8.69 8.23 -4.03
CA VAL A 96 -7.99 8.14 -5.31
C VAL A 96 -6.50 7.89 -5.05
N LEU A 97 -5.98 6.84 -5.66
CA LEU A 97 -4.56 6.51 -5.64
C LEU A 97 -4.00 6.68 -7.05
N ASP A 98 -2.95 7.47 -7.18
CA ASP A 98 -2.22 7.59 -8.44
C ASP A 98 -1.01 6.66 -8.41
N VAL A 99 -1.02 5.65 -9.27
CA VAL A 99 0.08 4.70 -9.41
C VAL A 99 0.94 5.16 -10.59
N LEU A 100 2.19 5.50 -10.29
CA LEU A 100 3.10 6.10 -11.24
C LEU A 100 3.92 5.02 -11.96
N ALA A 101 4.10 5.19 -13.27
CA ALA A 101 4.91 4.30 -14.07
C ALA A 101 6.39 4.40 -13.65
N ASP A 102 7.10 3.28 -13.79
CA ASP A 102 8.55 3.24 -13.59
C ASP A 102 9.24 4.03 -14.69
N PRO A 103 10.08 5.03 -14.37
CA PRO A 103 10.83 5.76 -15.39
C PRO A 103 11.96 4.92 -16.02
N ARG A 104 12.32 3.80 -15.41
CA ARG A 104 13.40 2.92 -15.88
C ARG A 104 12.96 1.46 -15.88
N PRO A 105 11.93 1.10 -16.66
CA PRO A 105 11.38 -0.26 -16.65
C PRO A 105 12.39 -1.31 -17.14
N GLN A 106 13.39 -0.91 -17.94
CA GLN A 106 14.43 -1.81 -18.43
C GLN A 106 15.36 -2.31 -17.33
N ASP A 107 15.37 -1.66 -16.16
CA ASP A 107 16.19 -2.10 -15.02
C ASP A 107 15.57 -3.26 -14.24
N ILE A 108 14.33 -3.63 -14.60
CA ILE A 108 13.58 -4.67 -13.88
C ILE A 108 13.53 -5.94 -14.73
N GLU A 109 13.80 -7.07 -14.10
CA GLU A 109 13.83 -8.37 -14.77
C GLU A 109 12.45 -8.78 -15.33
N PRO A 110 12.41 -9.57 -16.43
CA PRO A 110 11.15 -10.06 -16.98
C PRO A 110 10.29 -10.79 -15.95
N GLY A 111 8.97 -10.59 -16.03
CA GLY A 111 8.02 -11.19 -15.10
C GLY A 111 7.78 -10.35 -13.86
N TYR A 112 8.51 -9.26 -13.69
CA TYR A 112 8.33 -8.32 -12.58
C TYR A 112 7.95 -6.94 -13.10
N LEU A 113 7.30 -6.16 -12.25
CA LEU A 113 6.93 -4.79 -12.55
C LEU A 113 7.21 -3.93 -11.31
N ARG A 114 7.89 -2.80 -11.52
CA ARG A 114 8.07 -1.80 -10.49
C ARG A 114 7.17 -0.62 -10.80
N VAL A 115 6.41 -0.18 -9.81
CA VAL A 115 5.60 1.04 -9.88
C VAL A 115 5.92 1.91 -8.67
N PHE A 116 5.45 3.14 -8.68
CA PHE A 116 5.73 4.10 -7.62
C PHE A 116 4.43 4.72 -7.12
N ILE A 117 4.39 5.03 -5.84
CA ILE A 117 3.32 5.83 -5.23
C ILE A 117 3.95 6.99 -4.48
N ALA A 118 3.29 8.15 -4.52
CA ALA A 118 3.79 9.37 -3.91
C ALA A 118 2.92 9.81 -2.74
N THR A 119 3.54 10.50 -1.81
CA THR A 119 2.85 11.14 -0.69
C THR A 119 3.51 12.48 -0.41
N PRO A 120 2.75 13.50 0.02
CA PRO A 120 3.34 14.76 0.48
C PRO A 120 4.25 14.58 1.71
N GLY A 121 4.18 13.44 2.37
CA GLY A 121 5.02 13.11 3.50
C GLY A 121 6.42 12.61 3.16
N ALA A 122 6.77 12.52 1.87
CA ALA A 122 8.09 12.07 1.44
C ALA A 122 8.58 12.89 0.26
N ASP A 123 9.91 13.03 0.14
CA ASP A 123 10.52 13.85 -0.91
C ASP A 123 10.57 13.15 -2.27
N SER A 124 10.45 11.83 -2.29
CA SER A 124 10.46 11.04 -3.53
C SER A 124 9.39 9.97 -3.51
N PRO A 125 8.88 9.59 -4.69
CA PRO A 125 7.96 8.46 -4.78
C PRO A 125 8.57 7.17 -4.23
N ARG A 126 7.74 6.30 -3.70
CA ARG A 126 8.14 5.04 -3.10
C ARG A 126 7.86 3.88 -4.06
N PRO A 127 8.87 3.03 -4.34
CA PRO A 127 8.68 1.89 -5.23
C PRO A 127 7.93 0.74 -4.56
N ILE A 128 7.15 0.05 -5.38
CA ILE A 128 6.54 -1.24 -5.07
C ILE A 128 6.84 -2.16 -6.24
N LYS A 129 7.27 -3.38 -5.94
CA LYS A 129 7.56 -4.38 -6.96
C LYS A 129 6.49 -5.47 -6.93
N LEU A 130 6.00 -5.84 -8.11
CA LEU A 130 5.02 -6.89 -8.29
C LEU A 130 5.61 -7.98 -9.17
N ARG A 131 5.06 -9.18 -9.05
CA ARG A 131 5.44 -10.31 -9.89
C ARG A 131 4.22 -10.86 -10.59
N GLN A 132 4.36 -11.16 -11.86
CA GLN A 132 3.27 -11.77 -12.63
C GLN A 132 3.42 -13.29 -12.62
N LYS A 133 2.32 -13.98 -12.35
CA LYS A 133 2.25 -15.43 -12.47
C LYS A 133 2.06 -15.77 -13.95
N PRO A 134 3.04 -16.41 -14.60
CA PRO A 134 2.96 -16.63 -16.07
C PRO A 134 1.76 -17.44 -16.51
N SER A 135 1.34 -18.43 -15.72
CA SER A 135 0.27 -19.33 -16.10
C SER A 135 -1.11 -18.69 -16.10
N THR A 136 -1.33 -17.64 -15.30
CA THR A 136 -2.65 -17.03 -15.14
C THR A 136 -2.67 -15.55 -15.47
N GLY A 137 -1.50 -14.89 -15.51
CA GLY A 137 -1.39 -13.46 -15.68
C GLY A 137 -1.69 -12.65 -14.42
N GLU A 138 -1.96 -13.31 -13.31
CA GLU A 138 -2.22 -12.64 -12.03
C GLU A 138 -0.97 -11.91 -11.54
N TRP A 139 -1.19 -10.75 -10.92
CA TRP A 139 -0.13 -9.98 -10.28
C TRP A 139 -0.16 -10.19 -8.77
N VAL A 140 1.02 -10.41 -8.19
CA VAL A 140 1.17 -10.56 -6.74
C VAL A 140 2.14 -9.52 -6.22
N LEU A 141 1.91 -9.09 -4.99
CA LEU A 141 2.77 -8.15 -4.29
C LEU A 141 4.09 -8.84 -3.93
N TRP A 142 5.21 -8.23 -4.31
CA TRP A 142 6.53 -8.84 -4.14
C TRP A 142 7.42 -8.10 -3.17
N GLU A 143 7.75 -6.82 -3.43
CA GLU A 143 8.52 -5.97 -2.52
C GLU A 143 7.72 -4.72 -2.20
N TYR A 144 7.58 -4.40 -0.91
CA TYR A 144 6.69 -3.33 -0.46
C TYR A 144 7.21 -2.59 0.78
N SER A 145 8.49 -2.73 1.12
CA SER A 145 9.04 -2.12 2.33
C SER A 145 9.17 -0.60 2.23
N SER A 146 9.46 -0.08 1.04
CA SER A 146 9.75 1.34 0.85
C SER A 146 8.60 2.27 1.24
N PRO A 147 7.33 2.00 0.87
CA PRO A 147 6.22 2.86 1.29
C PRO A 147 6.02 2.95 2.81
N LEU A 148 6.59 2.02 3.56
CA LEU A 148 6.46 1.95 5.02
C LEU A 148 7.61 2.67 5.74
N SER A 149 8.46 3.38 5.02
CA SER A 149 9.67 4.00 5.58
C SER A 149 9.76 5.48 5.26
N GLY A 150 10.14 6.28 6.27
CA GLY A 150 10.53 7.67 6.05
C GLY A 150 9.39 8.62 5.71
N ILE A 151 8.17 8.33 6.13
CA ILE A 151 7.02 9.21 5.91
C ILE A 151 6.92 10.17 7.09
N ARG A 152 6.81 11.47 6.80
CA ARG A 152 6.76 12.52 7.83
C ARG A 152 5.58 12.32 8.77
N THR A 153 5.83 12.53 10.05
CA THR A 153 4.79 12.55 11.07
C THR A 153 3.76 13.65 10.77
N PRO A 154 2.46 13.42 11.03
CA PRO A 154 1.47 14.50 10.91
C PRO A 154 1.90 15.74 11.70
N ALA A 155 1.64 16.93 11.14
CA ALA A 155 2.04 18.19 11.77
C ALA A 155 1.50 18.33 13.20
N ALA A 156 0.29 17.84 13.45
CA ALA A 156 -0.33 17.88 14.77
C ALA A 156 0.42 17.06 15.83
N GLN A 157 1.25 16.09 15.41
CA GLN A 157 2.02 15.21 16.29
C GLN A 157 3.50 15.63 16.35
N ASP A 158 3.91 16.58 15.51
CA ASP A 158 5.29 17.02 15.41
C ASP A 158 5.50 18.25 16.31
N PRO A 159 6.32 18.15 17.37
CA PRO A 159 6.55 19.28 18.26
C PRO A 159 7.31 20.45 17.58
N TRP A 160 7.87 20.20 16.40
CA TRP A 160 8.62 21.22 15.64
C TRP A 160 7.85 21.79 14.45
N ALA A 161 6.60 21.36 14.27
CA ALA A 161 5.77 21.84 13.16
C ALA A 161 5.20 23.24 13.39
#